data_735292a73a07f1ddcd7a3642c18694e9
#
_entry.id   735292a73a07f1ddcd7a3642c18694e9
#
_cell.length_a   1.000
_cell.length_b   1.000
_cell.length_c   1.000
_cell.angle_alpha   90.00
_cell.angle_beta   90.00
_cell.angle_gamma   90.00
#
_symmetry.space_group_name_H-M   'P 1'
#
loop_
_entity.id
_entity.type
_entity.pdbx_description
1 polymer ?
#
loop_
_entity_poly.entity_id
_entity_poly.type
_entity_poly.pdbx_seq_one_letter_code
_entity_poly.pdbx_strand_id
1 'polypeptide(L)'
;SIDENTPCKPQSLYGISKNALREALMLLAQERQIAFQWIRGFYIVGTSPHGCSIFAKIVQAAQEGKHEFPFTMGLNQFDFVDYDLFCEQVAAVTEQDEVLGVINCCSGRPMSLAQRVEAFIKENDFDIKLLYGQFPDRPYDSKAIWGNDTKIRSIMEKRG
;
A
#
# COMPACT_ATOMS: atom_id res chain seq x y z
N SER A 1 -1.83 -14.10 3.36
CA SER A 1 -0.82 -13.20 2.74
C SER A 1 -0.62 -13.53 1.27
N ILE A 2 -0.24 -12.53 0.51
CA ILE A 2 0.22 -12.68 -0.87
C ILE A 2 1.74 -12.60 -0.92
N ASP A 3 2.35 -13.57 -1.60
CA ASP A 3 3.77 -13.54 -1.94
C ASP A 3 4.01 -13.01 -3.37
N GLU A 4 5.25 -12.93 -3.78
CA GLU A 4 5.62 -12.40 -5.08
C GLU A 4 5.21 -13.33 -6.24
N ASN A 5 4.99 -14.62 -5.97
CA ASN A 5 4.55 -15.63 -6.93
C ASN A 5 3.03 -15.69 -7.07
N THR A 6 2.30 -15.03 -6.16
CA THR A 6 0.84 -14.99 -6.22
C THR A 6 0.37 -14.37 -7.54
N PRO A 7 -0.46 -15.09 -8.35
CA PRO A 7 -0.91 -14.61 -9.65
C PRO A 7 -1.70 -13.31 -9.56
N CYS A 8 -1.33 -12.34 -10.38
CA CYS A 8 -2.08 -11.09 -10.50
C CYS A 8 -3.32 -11.29 -11.37
N LYS A 9 -4.49 -10.93 -10.84
CA LYS A 9 -5.77 -10.93 -11.56
C LYS A 9 -6.44 -9.57 -11.47
N PRO A 10 -5.89 -8.52 -12.12
CA PRO A 10 -6.41 -7.17 -12.01
C PRO A 10 -7.80 -7.06 -12.64
N GLN A 11 -8.70 -6.32 -11.98
CA GLN A 11 -10.09 -6.10 -12.39
C GLN A 11 -10.37 -4.64 -12.76
N SER A 12 -9.35 -3.81 -12.90
CA SER A 12 -9.48 -2.42 -13.34
C SER A 12 -8.56 -2.16 -14.53
N LEU A 13 -8.93 -1.20 -15.39
CA LEU A 13 -8.09 -0.80 -16.52
C LEU A 13 -6.69 -0.38 -16.07
N TYR A 14 -6.60 0.37 -14.97
CA TYR A 14 -5.32 0.75 -14.37
C TYR A 14 -4.50 -0.50 -13.98
N GLY A 15 -5.09 -1.42 -13.24
CA GLY A 15 -4.40 -2.63 -12.80
C GLY A 15 -3.97 -3.52 -13.98
N ILE A 16 -4.83 -3.67 -15.00
CA ILE A 16 -4.51 -4.41 -16.22
C ILE A 16 -3.31 -3.78 -16.94
N SER A 17 -3.31 -2.45 -17.14
CA SER A 17 -2.23 -1.73 -17.80
C SER A 17 -0.91 -1.82 -17.03
N LYS A 18 -0.96 -1.67 -15.69
CA LYS A 18 0.24 -1.80 -14.84
C LYS A 18 0.80 -3.23 -14.86
N ASN A 19 -0.06 -4.25 -14.85
CA ASN A 19 0.39 -5.64 -14.93
C ASN A 19 0.98 -5.97 -16.31
N ALA A 20 0.37 -5.51 -17.39
CA ALA A 20 0.91 -5.67 -18.75
C ALA A 20 2.28 -4.99 -18.90
N LEU A 21 2.44 -3.77 -18.36
CA LEU A 21 3.73 -3.09 -18.34
C LEU A 21 4.79 -3.90 -17.58
N ARG A 22 4.43 -4.44 -16.41
CA ARG A 22 5.34 -5.30 -15.63
C ARG A 22 5.83 -6.50 -16.44
N GLU A 23 4.91 -7.21 -17.07
CA GLU A 23 5.22 -8.40 -17.86
C GLU A 23 6.10 -8.07 -19.07
N ALA A 24 5.79 -6.99 -19.79
CA ALA A 24 6.59 -6.52 -20.91
C ALA A 24 8.02 -6.12 -20.49
N LEU A 25 8.15 -5.39 -19.37
CA LEU A 25 9.46 -4.96 -18.86
C LEU A 25 10.27 -6.14 -18.32
N MET A 26 9.64 -7.12 -17.68
CA MET A 26 10.33 -8.34 -17.22
C MET A 26 10.90 -9.12 -18.41
N LEU A 27 10.13 -9.29 -19.49
CA LEU A 27 10.60 -9.98 -20.70
C LEU A 27 11.75 -9.22 -21.35
N LEU A 28 11.61 -7.91 -21.51
CA LEU A 28 12.67 -7.06 -22.08
C LEU A 28 13.95 -7.10 -21.26
N ALA A 29 13.83 -7.04 -19.94
CA ALA A 29 14.98 -7.12 -19.03
C ALA A 29 15.71 -8.46 -19.16
N GLN A 30 14.95 -9.57 -19.28
CA GLN A 30 15.51 -10.89 -19.50
C GLN A 30 16.26 -10.98 -20.84
N GLU A 31 15.66 -10.49 -21.93
CA GLU A 31 16.29 -10.47 -23.26
C GLU A 31 17.58 -9.63 -23.29
N ARG A 32 17.61 -8.53 -22.53
CA ARG A 32 18.73 -7.59 -22.47
C ARG A 32 19.72 -7.89 -21.36
N GLN A 33 19.48 -8.92 -20.55
CA GLN A 33 20.30 -9.29 -19.38
C GLN A 33 20.47 -8.10 -18.40
N ILE A 34 19.39 -7.34 -18.17
CA ILE A 34 19.33 -6.20 -17.25
C ILE A 34 18.74 -6.67 -15.91
N ALA A 35 19.37 -6.24 -14.80
CA ALA A 35 18.78 -6.41 -13.48
C ALA A 35 17.41 -5.71 -13.42
N PHE A 36 16.38 -6.43 -12.98
CA PHE A 36 15.02 -5.93 -12.95
C PHE A 36 14.40 -6.12 -11.58
N GLN A 37 13.84 -5.05 -11.05
CA GLN A 37 13.11 -5.02 -9.79
C GLN A 37 11.75 -4.37 -10.02
N TRP A 38 10.68 -5.03 -9.60
CA TRP A 38 9.32 -4.51 -9.64
C TRP A 38 8.77 -4.41 -8.24
N ILE A 39 8.69 -3.20 -7.72
CA ILE A 39 8.13 -2.93 -6.39
C ILE A 39 6.60 -3.02 -6.44
N ARG A 40 6.05 -3.85 -5.57
CA ARG A 40 4.63 -3.94 -5.30
C ARG A 40 4.35 -3.28 -3.95
N GLY A 41 3.97 -1.99 -3.98
CA GLY A 41 3.57 -1.26 -2.77
C GLY A 41 2.18 -1.68 -2.30
N PHE A 42 2.02 -1.83 -0.99
CA PHE A 42 0.73 -2.06 -0.36
C PHE A 42 0.05 -0.72 0.00
N TYR A 43 -0.80 -0.66 1.01
CA TYR A 43 -1.52 0.58 1.34
C TYR A 43 -0.60 1.59 2.03
N ILE A 44 -0.07 2.53 1.27
CA ILE A 44 0.84 3.56 1.79
C ILE A 44 0.04 4.62 2.55
N VAL A 45 0.46 4.90 3.79
CA VAL A 45 -0.15 5.87 4.68
C VAL A 45 0.75 7.09 4.81
N GLY A 46 0.21 8.27 4.53
CA GLY A 46 0.94 9.53 4.65
C GLY A 46 0.00 10.71 4.85
N THR A 47 0.57 11.86 5.22
CA THR A 47 -0.16 13.08 5.58
C THR A 47 -0.37 14.04 4.42
N SER A 48 -0.05 13.64 3.19
CA SER A 48 -0.30 14.48 2.01
C SER A 48 -1.80 14.64 1.76
N PRO A 49 -2.31 15.86 1.59
CA PRO A 49 -3.69 16.10 1.22
C PRO A 49 -3.97 15.78 -0.26
N HIS A 50 -2.92 15.53 -1.05
CA HIS A 50 -3.06 15.25 -2.48
C HIS A 50 -3.26 13.77 -2.72
N GLY A 51 -4.35 13.42 -3.42
CA GLY A 51 -4.64 12.05 -3.81
C GLY A 51 -6.06 11.60 -3.50
N CYS A 52 -6.33 10.33 -3.81
CA CYS A 52 -7.66 9.73 -3.67
C CYS A 52 -7.76 8.74 -2.49
N SER A 53 -6.69 8.58 -1.69
CA SER A 53 -6.70 7.69 -0.54
C SER A 53 -7.62 8.20 0.57
N ILE A 54 -8.08 7.29 1.42
CA ILE A 54 -8.88 7.66 2.59
C ILE A 54 -8.10 8.61 3.52
N PHE A 55 -6.79 8.40 3.67
CA PHE A 55 -5.92 9.22 4.49
C PHE A 55 -5.81 10.65 3.96
N ALA A 56 -5.59 10.81 2.63
CA ALA A 56 -5.59 12.13 1.99
C ALA A 56 -6.91 12.88 2.19
N LYS A 57 -8.06 12.18 2.08
CA LYS A 57 -9.38 12.76 2.30
C LYS A 57 -9.61 13.20 3.76
N ILE A 58 -9.07 12.46 4.72
CA ILE A 58 -9.13 12.83 6.13
C ILE A 58 -8.28 14.08 6.39
N VAL A 59 -7.07 14.15 5.82
CA VAL A 59 -6.22 15.35 5.90
C VAL A 59 -6.93 16.56 5.31
N GLN A 60 -7.56 16.42 4.12
CA GLN A 60 -8.36 17.48 3.51
C GLN A 60 -9.51 17.92 4.41
N ALA A 61 -10.26 16.97 4.97
CA ALA A 61 -11.35 17.27 5.89
C ALA A 61 -10.88 18.03 7.15
N ALA A 62 -9.75 17.64 7.71
CA ALA A 62 -9.14 18.33 8.83
C ALA A 62 -8.72 19.76 8.47
N GLN A 63 -8.09 19.97 7.31
CA GLN A 63 -7.72 21.29 6.80
C GLN A 63 -8.93 22.21 6.52
N GLU A 64 -10.06 21.59 6.12
CA GLU A 64 -11.34 22.29 5.92
C GLU A 64 -12.09 22.56 7.24
N GLY A 65 -11.54 22.16 8.39
CA GLY A 65 -12.18 22.34 9.71
C GLY A 65 -13.41 21.45 9.92
N LYS A 66 -13.50 20.32 9.23
CA LYS A 66 -14.58 19.34 9.43
C LYS A 66 -14.32 18.51 10.68
N HIS A 67 -15.35 18.34 11.51
CA HIS A 67 -15.30 17.51 12.73
C HIS A 67 -15.93 16.13 12.56
N GLU A 68 -16.55 15.85 11.40
CA GLU A 68 -17.18 14.57 11.10
C GLU A 68 -16.77 14.08 9.71
N PHE A 69 -16.58 12.79 9.59
CA PHE A 69 -16.19 12.15 8.33
C PHE A 69 -17.02 10.90 8.08
N PRO A 70 -17.83 10.84 6.97
CA PRO A 70 -18.58 9.65 6.61
C PRO A 70 -17.62 8.49 6.31
N PHE A 71 -17.84 7.36 6.97
CA PHE A 71 -16.93 6.23 6.92
C PHE A 71 -17.69 4.92 6.72
N THR A 72 -17.03 3.91 6.16
CA THR A 72 -17.56 2.54 6.07
C THR A 72 -17.55 1.89 7.45
N MET A 73 -17.91 0.60 7.55
CA MET A 73 -17.70 -0.13 8.80
C MET A 73 -16.21 -0.40 9.07
N GLY A 74 -15.33 -0.24 8.04
CA GLY A 74 -13.89 -0.35 8.16
C GLY A 74 -13.36 -1.72 8.58
N LEU A 75 -14.13 -2.79 8.33
CA LEU A 75 -13.80 -4.15 8.75
C LEU A 75 -12.75 -4.84 7.89
N ASN A 76 -12.54 -4.34 6.68
CA ASN A 76 -11.56 -4.90 5.74
C ASN A 76 -10.16 -4.83 6.33
N GLN A 77 -9.40 -5.92 6.18
CA GLN A 77 -8.04 -6.03 6.69
C GLN A 77 -7.03 -5.78 5.58
N PHE A 78 -6.15 -4.82 5.77
CA PHE A 78 -5.13 -4.46 4.78
C PHE A 78 -3.75 -4.36 5.43
N ASP A 79 -2.72 -4.44 4.59
CA ASP A 79 -1.34 -4.17 4.96
C ASP A 79 -1.05 -2.69 4.76
N PHE A 80 -0.91 -1.97 5.85
CA PHE A 80 -0.59 -0.55 5.84
C PHE A 80 0.90 -0.35 6.06
N VAL A 81 1.50 0.50 5.23
CA VAL A 81 2.91 0.86 5.30
C VAL A 81 3.00 2.37 5.43
N ASP A 82 3.61 2.86 6.50
CA ASP A 82 3.84 4.28 6.65
C ASP A 82 4.78 4.79 5.56
N TYR A 83 4.58 6.04 5.14
CA TYR A 83 5.29 6.63 4.00
C TYR A 83 6.81 6.55 4.17
N ASP A 84 7.32 6.85 5.36
CA ASP A 84 8.76 6.82 5.64
C ASP A 84 9.33 5.40 5.52
N LEU A 85 8.65 4.40 6.11
CA LEU A 85 9.03 3.00 5.95
C LEU A 85 8.98 2.56 4.48
N PHE A 86 7.98 3.00 3.72
CA PHE A 86 7.92 2.69 2.29
C PHE A 86 9.11 3.29 1.54
N CYS A 87 9.48 4.54 1.83
CA CYS A 87 10.65 5.18 1.24
C CYS A 87 11.95 4.43 1.60
N GLU A 88 12.10 4.00 2.85
CA GLU A 88 13.24 3.19 3.29
C GLU A 88 13.31 1.85 2.55
N GLN A 89 12.18 1.16 2.39
CA GLN A 89 12.09 -0.08 1.64
C GLN A 89 12.48 0.13 0.16
N VAL A 90 11.96 1.19 -0.48
CA VAL A 90 12.31 1.52 -1.87
C VAL A 90 13.80 1.81 -2.00
N ALA A 91 14.38 2.60 -1.11
CA ALA A 91 15.81 2.89 -1.09
C ALA A 91 16.63 1.60 -0.95
N ALA A 92 16.29 0.74 0.03
CA ALA A 92 16.97 -0.52 0.23
C ALA A 92 16.91 -1.44 -1.01
N VAL A 93 15.76 -1.50 -1.69
CA VAL A 93 15.62 -2.26 -2.94
C VAL A 93 16.52 -1.70 -4.05
N THR A 94 16.63 -0.39 -4.17
CA THR A 94 17.41 0.25 -5.26
C THR A 94 18.93 0.22 -5.02
N GLU A 95 19.37 0.02 -3.79
CA GLU A 95 20.79 -0.02 -3.42
C GLU A 95 21.43 -1.41 -3.57
N GLN A 96 20.66 -2.43 -3.97
CA GLN A 96 21.13 -3.80 -4.13
C GLN A 96 20.68 -4.39 -5.48
N ASP A 97 21.39 -5.41 -5.99
CA ASP A 97 21.12 -6.12 -7.23
C ASP A 97 21.10 -7.66 -7.06
N GLU A 98 21.18 -8.14 -5.82
CA GLU A 98 21.14 -9.58 -5.52
C GLU A 98 19.71 -10.14 -5.57
N VAL A 99 18.73 -9.38 -5.06
CA VAL A 99 17.33 -9.78 -4.99
C VAL A 99 16.55 -9.09 -6.09
N LEU A 100 16.19 -9.85 -7.12
CA LEU A 100 15.56 -9.35 -8.34
C LEU A 100 14.11 -9.80 -8.48
N GLY A 101 13.45 -9.30 -9.53
CA GLY A 101 12.08 -9.60 -9.89
C GLY A 101 11.06 -8.81 -9.06
N VAL A 102 9.92 -9.42 -8.77
CA VAL A 102 8.88 -8.77 -7.95
C VAL A 102 9.31 -8.75 -6.49
N ILE A 103 9.10 -7.62 -5.82
CA ILE A 103 9.40 -7.41 -4.40
C ILE A 103 8.19 -6.72 -3.74
N ASN A 104 7.61 -7.36 -2.73
CA ASN A 104 6.54 -6.76 -1.95
C ASN A 104 7.13 -5.75 -0.95
N CYS A 105 6.83 -4.46 -1.11
CA CYS A 105 7.08 -3.45 -0.09
C CYS A 105 5.85 -3.36 0.81
N CYS A 106 5.91 -4.04 1.94
CA CYS A 106 4.79 -4.28 2.85
C CYS A 106 5.27 -4.34 4.30
N SER A 107 4.32 -4.32 5.24
CA SER A 107 4.61 -4.51 6.67
C SER A 107 4.50 -5.99 7.10
N GLY A 108 3.78 -6.80 6.33
CA GLY A 108 3.44 -8.18 6.69
C GLY A 108 2.40 -8.28 7.82
N ARG A 109 1.86 -7.17 8.31
CA ARG A 109 0.99 -7.07 9.48
C ARG A 109 -0.39 -6.52 9.08
N PRO A 110 -1.39 -7.38 8.88
CA PRO A 110 -2.73 -6.91 8.56
C PRO A 110 -3.37 -6.18 9.75
N MET A 111 -4.09 -5.10 9.43
CA MET A 111 -4.87 -4.31 10.38
C MET A 111 -6.19 -3.92 9.73
N SER A 112 -7.27 -3.74 10.51
CA SER A 112 -8.53 -3.27 9.94
C SER A 112 -8.40 -1.81 9.49
N LEU A 113 -9.15 -1.46 8.43
CA LEU A 113 -9.18 -0.08 7.95
C LEU A 113 -9.62 0.89 9.05
N ALA A 114 -10.61 0.49 9.88
CA ALA A 114 -11.06 1.28 11.01
C ALA A 114 -9.92 1.55 12.02
N GLN A 115 -9.24 0.49 12.48
CA GLN A 115 -8.13 0.63 13.42
C GLN A 115 -7.02 1.55 12.89
N ARG A 116 -6.64 1.40 11.59
CA ARG A 116 -5.57 2.23 11.02
C ARG A 116 -6.00 3.68 10.86
N VAL A 117 -7.25 3.93 10.46
CA VAL A 117 -7.77 5.30 10.31
C VAL A 117 -7.93 5.99 11.66
N GLU A 118 -8.44 5.29 12.69
CA GLU A 118 -8.52 5.84 14.05
C GLU A 118 -7.13 6.18 14.61
N ALA A 119 -6.14 5.28 14.41
CA ALA A 119 -4.77 5.54 14.80
C ALA A 119 -4.20 6.77 14.08
N PHE A 120 -4.42 6.88 12.76
CA PHE A 120 -3.97 8.02 11.96
C PHE A 120 -4.57 9.36 12.41
N ILE A 121 -5.86 9.39 12.72
CA ILE A 121 -6.54 10.59 13.25
C ILE A 121 -5.89 10.99 14.58
N LYS A 122 -5.65 10.04 15.47
CA LYS A 122 -5.03 10.27 16.77
C LYS A 122 -3.56 10.71 16.66
N GLU A 123 -2.78 10.05 15.81
CA GLU A 123 -1.35 10.34 15.57
C GLU A 123 -1.12 11.75 15.03
N ASN A 124 -2.11 12.32 14.33
CA ASN A 124 -2.03 13.65 13.73
C ASN A 124 -2.86 14.71 14.50
N ASP A 125 -3.39 14.39 15.67
CA ASP A 125 -4.21 15.29 16.49
C ASP A 125 -5.39 15.91 15.72
N PHE A 126 -6.00 15.17 14.79
CA PHE A 126 -7.16 15.64 14.04
C PHE A 126 -8.43 15.53 14.88
N ASP A 127 -9.17 16.64 14.98
CA ASP A 127 -10.49 16.67 15.63
C ASP A 127 -11.58 16.18 14.67
N ILE A 128 -11.50 14.90 14.29
CA ILE A 128 -12.43 14.24 13.35
C ILE A 128 -13.03 13.00 13.98
N LYS A 129 -14.36 12.93 14.01
CA LYS A 129 -15.14 11.77 14.38
C LYS A 129 -15.58 11.00 13.15
N LEU A 130 -15.31 9.68 13.12
CA LEU A 130 -15.79 8.80 12.06
C LEU A 130 -17.26 8.48 12.22
N LEU A 131 -18.06 8.69 11.17
CA LEU A 131 -19.47 8.31 11.12
C LEU A 131 -19.59 6.95 10.42
N TYR A 132 -19.49 5.90 11.21
CA TYR A 132 -19.50 4.52 10.73
C TYR A 132 -20.78 4.15 9.99
N GLY A 133 -20.64 3.37 8.92
CA GLY A 133 -21.76 2.86 8.11
C GLY A 133 -22.43 3.90 7.21
N GLN A 134 -21.98 5.16 7.24
CA GLN A 134 -22.53 6.21 6.37
C GLN A 134 -21.94 6.19 4.95
N PHE A 135 -20.86 5.44 4.73
CA PHE A 135 -20.30 5.23 3.42
C PHE A 135 -20.37 3.73 3.07
N PRO A 136 -20.84 3.35 1.87
CA PRO A 136 -20.96 1.95 1.50
C PRO A 136 -19.58 1.32 1.26
N ASP A 137 -19.43 0.04 1.62
CA ASP A 137 -18.28 -0.76 1.23
C ASP A 137 -18.27 -0.97 -0.29
N ARG A 138 -17.08 -1.00 -0.88
CA ARG A 138 -16.94 -1.28 -2.31
C ARG A 138 -17.05 -2.78 -2.55
N PRO A 139 -17.93 -3.24 -3.45
CA PRO A 139 -18.17 -4.68 -3.66
C PRO A 139 -16.94 -5.47 -4.14
N TYR A 140 -15.96 -4.77 -4.75
CA TYR A 140 -14.75 -5.36 -5.31
C TYR A 140 -13.55 -5.30 -4.35
N ASP A 141 -13.68 -4.65 -3.19
CA ASP A 141 -12.60 -4.60 -2.21
C ASP A 141 -12.44 -5.97 -1.54
N SER A 142 -11.21 -6.45 -1.50
CA SER A 142 -10.89 -7.68 -0.77
C SER A 142 -11.21 -7.51 0.71
N LYS A 143 -11.82 -8.54 1.31
CA LYS A 143 -12.08 -8.54 2.76
C LYS A 143 -10.80 -8.53 3.58
N ALA A 144 -9.74 -9.17 3.05
CA ALA A 144 -8.45 -9.22 3.69
C ALA A 144 -7.33 -9.40 2.64
N ILE A 145 -6.32 -8.53 2.68
CA ILE A 145 -5.16 -8.59 1.78
C ILE A 145 -3.92 -8.00 2.47
N TRP A 146 -2.86 -8.80 2.58
CA TRP A 146 -1.57 -8.36 3.13
C TRP A 146 -0.42 -9.08 2.45
N GLY A 147 0.77 -8.47 2.47
CA GLY A 147 1.97 -9.00 1.84
C GLY A 147 2.71 -10.02 2.69
N ASN A 148 3.43 -10.92 2.05
CA ASN A 148 4.52 -11.65 2.68
C ASN A 148 5.75 -10.73 2.66
N ASP A 149 6.28 -10.40 3.83
CA ASP A 149 7.38 -9.45 4.01
C ASP A 149 8.76 -10.10 4.00
N THR A 150 8.85 -11.42 3.83
CA THR A 150 10.12 -12.18 3.95
C THR A 150 11.20 -11.62 3.04
N LYS A 151 10.86 -11.30 1.80
CA LYS A 151 11.81 -10.82 0.80
C LYS A 151 12.30 -9.41 1.10
N ILE A 152 11.39 -8.48 1.39
CA ILE A 152 11.78 -7.10 1.74
C ILE A 152 12.52 -7.04 3.06
N ARG A 153 12.13 -7.83 4.06
CA ARG A 153 12.83 -7.90 5.34
C ARG A 153 14.28 -8.37 5.16
N SER A 154 14.52 -9.40 4.34
CA SER A 154 15.88 -9.87 4.06
C SER A 154 16.76 -8.81 3.38
N ILE A 155 16.17 -7.94 2.54
CA ILE A 155 16.87 -6.81 1.91
C ILE A 155 17.21 -5.74 2.97
N MET A 156 16.23 -5.39 3.82
CA MET A 156 16.40 -4.40 4.87
C MET A 156 17.45 -4.81 5.92
N GLU A 157 17.48 -6.10 6.31
CA GLU A 157 18.46 -6.64 7.27
C GLU A 157 19.90 -6.59 6.74
N LYS A 158 20.10 -6.70 5.42
CA LYS A 158 21.44 -6.61 4.82
C LYS A 158 21.96 -5.17 4.67
N ARG A 159 21.05 -4.19 4.73
CA ARG A 159 21.39 -2.77 4.61
C ARG A 159 21.94 -2.20 5.93
N GLY A 160 21.52 -2.72 7.07
CA GLY A 160 21.92 -2.29 8.42
C GLY A 160 23.16 -2.97 8.87
#